data_15674c42713c04758eba1893585b0e19
#
_entry.id   15674c42713c04758eba1893585b0e19
#
_cell.length_a   1.000
_cell.length_b   1.000
_cell.length_c   1.000
_cell.angle_alpha   90.00
_cell.angle_beta   90.00
_cell.angle_gamma   90.00
#
_symmetry.space_group_name_H-M   'P 1'
#
loop_
_entity.id
_entity.type
_entity.pdbx_description
1 polymer ?
#
loop_
_entity_poly.entity_id
_entity_poly.type
_entity_poly.pdbx_seq_one_letter_code
_entity_poly.pdbx_strand_id
1 'polypeptide(L)'
;MSDIIPVFLGADLNCYNFARAFHEAYGVESYAYGRYPMAPTKYSKIIHFTTVPDMDNEDTMLRILHEFAAQHKGKQLYLFGCTDDYAAMIIRRKAELTEYIAPGPAADLYGSIQKKAEFYEVCEKFGIPYPDSKILTAPVDAAELTEDKLGFAYPIIVKPSSSVDYWKHPFDTMKKVYTAATPAEAAEIVKTIYASGYPDRMVLQKMVPGGDDHMRVLTAFSDENGKVRAMCLGHTMVEEHTPHGLGNHAAIVSEDTTSLPLVENIRKMLEACRYTGFSNFDIKYSGIPGDYRVFEINLRQGRSNYYVTATGMNIARLVVEKWNDGGTDCVLNKNEVFWHHVPAQVAFTYTEDKDLVARAKALKAQGKEACSLLYKPDLLWNPVRYACVLEQLRRQFKKFKTYYPVHK
;
A
#
# COMPACT_ATOMS: atom_id res chain seq x y z
N MET A 1 -26.66 -16.59 10.46
CA MET A 1 -25.51 -15.68 10.73
C MET A 1 -24.37 -16.16 9.85
N SER A 2 -23.63 -15.28 9.23
CA SER A 2 -22.47 -15.64 8.44
C SER A 2 -21.43 -16.35 9.33
N ASP A 3 -20.82 -17.44 8.83
CA ASP A 3 -19.78 -18.16 9.54
C ASP A 3 -18.40 -17.50 9.41
N ILE A 4 -18.33 -16.37 8.73
CA ILE A 4 -17.11 -15.61 8.42
C ILE A 4 -16.85 -14.56 9.50
N ILE A 5 -15.63 -14.51 10.01
CA ILE A 5 -15.15 -13.49 10.93
C ILE A 5 -13.83 -12.89 10.42
N PRO A 6 -13.83 -11.65 9.94
CA PRO A 6 -12.58 -10.95 9.58
C PRO A 6 -11.91 -10.38 10.83
N VAL A 7 -10.61 -10.62 10.94
CA VAL A 7 -9.73 -10.15 12.01
C VAL A 7 -8.58 -9.35 11.43
N PHE A 8 -8.36 -8.16 11.95
CA PHE A 8 -7.37 -7.22 11.44
C PHE A 8 -6.35 -6.84 12.51
N LEU A 9 -5.09 -6.74 12.12
CA LEU A 9 -4.05 -6.09 12.91
C LEU A 9 -3.81 -4.71 12.34
N GLY A 10 -4.18 -3.65 13.10
CA GLY A 10 -4.11 -2.26 12.67
C GLY A 10 -5.39 -1.48 12.97
N ALA A 11 -5.34 -0.16 12.81
CA ALA A 11 -6.44 0.75 13.12
C ALA A 11 -6.60 1.87 12.07
N ASP A 12 -5.82 1.85 11.00
CA ASP A 12 -5.74 2.89 10.00
C ASP A 12 -6.83 2.78 8.92
N LEU A 13 -6.69 3.55 7.86
CA LEU A 13 -7.63 3.54 6.73
C LEU A 13 -7.64 2.20 5.99
N ASN A 14 -6.51 1.47 5.95
CA ASN A 14 -6.42 0.14 5.36
C ASN A 14 -7.38 -0.83 6.09
N CYS A 15 -7.30 -0.86 7.42
CA CYS A 15 -8.19 -1.66 8.27
C CYS A 15 -9.67 -1.31 8.03
N TYR A 16 -10.01 -0.02 8.06
CA TYR A 16 -11.38 0.43 7.84
C TYR A 16 -11.91 0.05 6.46
N ASN A 17 -11.14 0.27 5.42
CA ASN A 17 -11.51 -0.04 4.04
C ASN A 17 -11.79 -1.53 3.85
N PHE A 18 -10.98 -2.38 4.42
CA PHE A 18 -11.17 -3.82 4.28
C PHE A 18 -12.35 -4.33 5.12
N ALA A 19 -12.51 -3.84 6.36
CA ALA A 19 -13.69 -4.13 7.18
C ALA A 19 -14.99 -3.67 6.48
N ARG A 20 -14.98 -2.50 5.83
CA ARG A 20 -16.09 -2.03 5.01
C ARG A 20 -16.38 -2.99 3.85
N ALA A 21 -15.35 -3.48 3.15
CA ALA A 21 -15.53 -4.44 2.07
C ALA A 21 -16.20 -5.75 2.55
N PHE A 22 -15.80 -6.27 3.72
CA PHE A 22 -16.46 -7.42 4.35
C PHE A 22 -17.91 -7.13 4.74
N HIS A 23 -18.17 -5.97 5.32
CA HIS A 23 -19.52 -5.59 5.69
C HIS A 23 -20.43 -5.42 4.45
N GLU A 24 -19.92 -4.82 3.38
CA GLU A 24 -20.66 -4.68 2.11
C GLU A 24 -20.97 -6.03 1.45
N ALA A 25 -20.01 -6.97 1.49
CA ALA A 25 -20.14 -8.26 0.82
C ALA A 25 -21.01 -9.27 1.60
N TYR A 26 -20.88 -9.28 2.93
CA TYR A 26 -21.40 -10.36 3.78
C TYR A 26 -22.25 -9.87 4.97
N GLY A 27 -22.36 -8.56 5.19
CA GLY A 27 -23.08 -7.98 6.33
C GLY A 27 -22.43 -8.28 7.69
N VAL A 28 -21.16 -8.69 7.72
CA VAL A 28 -20.44 -9.05 8.94
C VAL A 28 -19.71 -7.86 9.55
N GLU A 29 -19.61 -7.84 10.87
CA GLU A 29 -18.72 -6.94 11.61
C GLU A 29 -17.34 -7.57 11.74
N SER A 30 -16.32 -6.73 11.82
CA SER A 30 -14.93 -7.15 11.88
C SER A 30 -14.34 -6.93 13.26
N TYR A 31 -13.33 -7.71 13.64
CA TYR A 31 -12.54 -7.49 14.85
C TYR A 31 -11.19 -6.92 14.48
N ALA A 32 -10.72 -5.94 15.24
CA ALA A 32 -9.43 -5.31 14.99
C ALA A 32 -8.63 -5.12 16.27
N TYR A 33 -7.34 -5.40 16.21
CA TYR A 33 -6.39 -5.23 17.30
C TYR A 33 -5.27 -4.29 16.89
N GLY A 34 -4.84 -3.44 17.82
CA GLY A 34 -3.75 -2.51 17.58
C GLY A 34 -3.35 -1.75 18.83
N ARG A 35 -2.21 -1.08 18.79
CA ARG A 35 -1.65 -0.38 19.96
C ARG A 35 -2.51 0.78 20.45
N TYR A 36 -3.23 1.43 19.54
CA TYR A 36 -4.13 2.55 19.83
C TYR A 36 -5.18 2.70 18.72
N PRO A 37 -6.38 3.22 19.04
CA PRO A 37 -7.39 3.47 18.04
C PRO A 37 -7.02 4.67 17.18
N MET A 38 -7.23 4.56 15.86
CA MET A 38 -7.05 5.66 14.93
C MET A 38 -8.39 6.20 14.42
N ALA A 39 -8.40 7.42 13.90
CA ALA A 39 -9.63 8.07 13.48
C ALA A 39 -10.45 7.28 12.43
N PRO A 40 -9.87 6.54 11.46
CA PRO A 40 -10.66 5.75 10.53
C PRO A 40 -11.51 4.64 11.17
N THR A 41 -11.03 4.00 12.24
CA THR A 41 -11.72 2.89 12.91
C THR A 41 -12.49 3.32 14.16
N LYS A 42 -12.15 4.48 14.73
CA LYS A 42 -12.72 4.95 15.97
C LYS A 42 -14.23 5.20 15.85
N TYR A 43 -15.01 4.69 16.79
CA TYR A 43 -16.46 4.77 16.85
C TYR A 43 -17.22 4.10 15.69
N SER A 44 -16.55 3.30 14.87
CA SER A 44 -17.21 2.51 13.82
C SER A 44 -18.11 1.44 14.44
N LYS A 45 -19.27 1.19 13.81
CA LYS A 45 -20.18 0.10 14.18
C LYS A 45 -19.84 -1.23 13.51
N ILE A 46 -19.03 -1.17 12.46
CA ILE A 46 -18.65 -2.35 11.68
C ILE A 46 -17.32 -2.93 12.13
N ILE A 47 -16.68 -2.33 13.17
CA ILE A 47 -15.39 -2.77 13.70
C ILE A 47 -15.41 -2.79 15.22
N HIS A 48 -15.16 -3.94 15.81
CA HIS A 48 -14.87 -4.11 17.23
C HIS A 48 -13.36 -3.93 17.44
N PHE A 49 -12.96 -2.71 17.81
CA PHE A 49 -11.55 -2.40 18.02
C PHE A 49 -11.11 -2.63 19.46
N THR A 50 -10.08 -3.44 19.65
CA THR A 50 -9.46 -3.70 20.95
C THR A 50 -8.04 -3.11 20.99
N THR A 51 -7.78 -2.27 21.99
CA THR A 51 -6.44 -1.72 22.22
C THR A 51 -5.58 -2.72 22.97
N VAL A 52 -4.42 -3.07 22.40
CA VAL A 52 -3.39 -3.91 23.01
C VAL A 52 -2.06 -3.16 22.91
N PRO A 53 -1.54 -2.57 24.00
CA PRO A 53 -0.39 -1.66 23.97
C PRO A 53 0.89 -2.25 23.35
N ASP A 54 1.11 -3.55 23.55
CA ASP A 54 2.25 -4.32 23.06
C ASP A 54 1.90 -5.23 21.85
N MET A 55 0.91 -4.83 21.03
CA MET A 55 0.47 -5.60 19.85
C MET A 55 1.54 -5.72 18.76
N ASP A 56 2.62 -4.98 18.84
CA ASP A 56 3.82 -5.09 18.01
C ASP A 56 4.82 -6.17 18.50
N ASN A 57 4.51 -6.87 19.57
CA ASN A 57 5.22 -8.07 20.03
C ASN A 57 4.55 -9.34 19.46
N GLU A 58 5.34 -10.20 18.81
CA GLU A 58 4.82 -11.40 18.11
C GLU A 58 4.19 -12.42 19.07
N ASP A 59 4.72 -12.58 20.28
CA ASP A 59 4.17 -13.54 21.24
C ASP A 59 2.86 -13.03 21.85
N THR A 60 2.73 -11.71 22.07
CA THR A 60 1.46 -11.08 22.45
C THR A 60 0.44 -11.25 21.33
N MET A 61 0.83 -11.02 20.09
CA MET A 61 -0.04 -11.23 18.91
C MET A 61 -0.56 -12.67 18.87
N LEU A 62 0.31 -13.67 18.97
CA LEU A 62 -0.09 -15.08 18.93
C LEU A 62 -1.06 -15.43 20.06
N ARG A 63 -0.72 -15.03 21.29
CA ARG A 63 -1.59 -15.28 22.44
C ARG A 63 -3.01 -14.72 22.23
N ILE A 64 -3.13 -13.47 21.81
CA ILE A 64 -4.42 -12.81 21.55
C ILE A 64 -5.19 -13.53 20.42
N LEU A 65 -4.51 -13.89 19.35
CA LEU A 65 -5.14 -14.56 18.21
C LEU A 65 -5.60 -15.98 18.56
N HIS A 66 -4.82 -16.76 19.31
CA HIS A 66 -5.23 -18.08 19.77
C HIS A 66 -6.41 -18.01 20.77
N GLU A 67 -6.37 -17.05 21.72
CA GLU A 67 -7.49 -16.79 22.63
C GLU A 67 -8.78 -16.45 21.85
N PHE A 68 -8.66 -15.61 20.81
CA PHE A 68 -9.79 -15.25 19.97
C PHE A 68 -10.33 -16.46 19.18
N ALA A 69 -9.44 -17.24 18.57
CA ALA A 69 -9.84 -18.45 17.83
C ALA A 69 -10.54 -19.47 18.73
N ALA A 70 -10.05 -19.66 19.97
CA ALA A 70 -10.67 -20.55 20.96
C ALA A 70 -12.11 -20.14 21.35
N GLN A 71 -12.41 -18.84 21.33
CA GLN A 71 -13.75 -18.30 21.59
C GLN A 71 -14.69 -18.40 20.37
N HIS A 72 -14.15 -18.59 19.17
CA HIS A 72 -14.92 -18.59 17.92
C HIS A 72 -14.80 -19.93 17.17
N LYS A 73 -14.74 -21.03 17.89
CA LYS A 73 -14.66 -22.40 17.30
C LYS A 73 -15.79 -22.65 16.30
N GLY A 74 -15.42 -23.23 15.16
CA GLY A 74 -16.35 -23.55 14.08
C GLY A 74 -16.67 -22.37 13.13
N LYS A 75 -16.05 -21.23 13.32
CA LYS A 75 -16.12 -20.10 12.40
C LYS A 75 -14.91 -20.08 11.45
N GLN A 76 -15.09 -19.51 10.29
CA GLN A 76 -14.02 -19.22 9.33
C GLN A 76 -13.37 -17.88 9.70
N LEU A 77 -12.15 -17.93 10.22
CA LEU A 77 -11.41 -16.76 10.65
C LEU A 77 -10.47 -16.30 9.54
N TYR A 78 -10.59 -15.04 9.12
CA TYR A 78 -9.73 -14.41 8.10
C TYR A 78 -8.85 -13.37 8.77
N LEU A 79 -7.51 -13.51 8.62
CA LEU A 79 -6.54 -12.65 9.32
C LEU A 79 -5.74 -11.80 8.34
N PHE A 80 -5.64 -10.49 8.62
CA PHE A 80 -4.91 -9.53 7.79
C PHE A 80 -4.11 -8.53 8.62
N GLY A 81 -2.86 -8.29 8.22
CA GLY A 81 -2.07 -7.15 8.67
C GLY A 81 -2.37 -5.91 7.81
N CYS A 82 -2.68 -4.79 8.46
CA CYS A 82 -3.04 -3.54 7.76
C CYS A 82 -1.85 -2.56 7.63
N THR A 83 -0.71 -2.88 8.23
CA THR A 83 0.57 -2.18 8.05
C THR A 83 1.64 -3.18 7.62
N ASP A 84 2.77 -2.69 7.12
CA ASP A 84 3.88 -3.57 6.72
C ASP A 84 4.40 -4.40 7.90
N ASP A 85 4.48 -3.80 9.10
CA ASP A 85 4.94 -4.48 10.31
C ASP A 85 4.00 -5.61 10.71
N TYR A 86 2.68 -5.35 10.78
CA TYR A 86 1.69 -6.38 11.12
C TYR A 86 1.59 -7.48 10.07
N ALA A 87 1.69 -7.13 8.79
CA ALA A 87 1.74 -8.13 7.71
C ALA A 87 2.98 -9.01 7.86
N ALA A 88 4.15 -8.42 8.14
CA ALA A 88 5.39 -9.13 8.38
C ALA A 88 5.31 -10.09 9.58
N MET A 89 4.73 -9.66 10.70
CA MET A 89 4.54 -10.49 11.88
C MET A 89 3.67 -11.73 11.58
N ILE A 90 2.53 -11.52 10.90
CA ILE A 90 1.66 -12.63 10.48
C ILE A 90 2.41 -13.59 9.56
N ILE A 91 3.15 -13.08 8.57
CA ILE A 91 3.90 -13.91 7.62
C ILE A 91 4.96 -14.75 8.34
N ARG A 92 5.73 -14.16 9.26
CA ARG A 92 6.77 -14.88 10.02
C ARG A 92 6.20 -15.98 10.92
N ARG A 93 5.03 -15.74 11.53
CA ARG A 93 4.40 -16.67 12.48
C ARG A 93 3.24 -17.47 11.86
N LYS A 94 3.11 -17.47 10.52
CA LYS A 94 1.98 -18.07 9.80
C LYS A 94 1.77 -19.54 10.12
N ALA A 95 2.85 -20.30 10.32
CA ALA A 95 2.80 -21.72 10.65
C ALA A 95 2.13 -22.00 12.02
N GLU A 96 2.09 -21.01 12.91
CA GLU A 96 1.45 -21.10 14.23
C GLU A 96 -0.02 -20.64 14.24
N LEU A 97 -0.47 -19.99 13.17
CA LEU A 97 -1.81 -19.41 13.04
C LEU A 97 -2.75 -20.29 12.19
N THR A 98 -2.76 -21.59 12.47
CA THR A 98 -3.47 -22.62 11.67
C THR A 98 -5.00 -22.50 11.73
N GLU A 99 -5.55 -21.80 12.72
CA GLU A 99 -6.98 -21.51 12.86
C GLU A 99 -7.46 -20.44 11.89
N TYR A 100 -6.54 -19.72 11.24
CA TYR A 100 -6.84 -18.59 10.38
C TYR A 100 -6.53 -18.86 8.92
N ILE A 101 -7.39 -18.38 8.05
CA ILE A 101 -7.03 -18.12 6.66
C ILE A 101 -6.29 -16.77 6.64
N ALA A 102 -4.97 -16.82 6.47
CA ALA A 102 -4.08 -15.66 6.47
C ALA A 102 -3.37 -15.52 5.11
N PRO A 103 -4.02 -14.92 4.08
CA PRO A 103 -3.43 -14.73 2.76
C PRO A 103 -2.19 -13.83 2.83
N GLY A 104 -1.07 -14.34 2.40
CA GLY A 104 0.22 -13.66 2.38
C GLY A 104 1.31 -14.59 1.86
N PRO A 105 2.43 -14.05 1.34
CA PRO A 105 3.51 -14.83 0.77
C PRO A 105 4.18 -15.74 1.82
N ALA A 106 4.98 -16.70 1.34
CA ALA A 106 5.86 -17.47 2.20
C ALA A 106 6.94 -16.57 2.81
N ALA A 107 7.44 -16.91 4.00
CA ALA A 107 8.35 -16.05 4.76
C ALA A 107 9.71 -15.81 4.06
N ASP A 108 10.22 -16.79 3.33
CA ASP A 108 11.43 -16.69 2.51
C ASP A 108 11.23 -15.74 1.32
N LEU A 109 10.10 -15.86 0.62
CA LEU A 109 9.74 -14.94 -0.45
C LEU A 109 9.55 -13.51 0.09
N TYR A 110 8.89 -13.34 1.25
CA TYR A 110 8.78 -12.06 1.91
C TYR A 110 10.15 -11.45 2.16
N GLY A 111 11.08 -12.18 2.75
CA GLY A 111 12.42 -11.72 3.08
C GLY A 111 13.23 -11.27 1.85
N SER A 112 12.97 -11.85 0.67
CA SER A 112 13.67 -11.50 -0.56
C SER A 112 13.05 -10.30 -1.29
N ILE A 113 11.76 -10.33 -1.64
CA ILE A 113 11.17 -9.29 -2.51
C ILE A 113 10.74 -8.00 -1.77
N GLN A 114 10.75 -7.98 -0.44
CA GLN A 114 10.50 -6.77 0.35
C GLN A 114 11.62 -5.74 0.18
N LYS A 115 12.84 -6.18 -0.03
CA LYS A 115 14.01 -5.33 -0.18
C LYS A 115 14.10 -4.82 -1.61
N LYS A 116 14.32 -3.51 -1.77
CA LYS A 116 14.27 -2.85 -3.09
C LYS A 116 15.33 -3.39 -4.05
N ALA A 117 16.53 -3.69 -3.55
CA ALA A 117 17.61 -4.18 -4.40
C ALA A 117 17.30 -5.58 -4.95
N GLU A 118 16.82 -6.49 -4.10
CA GLU A 118 16.39 -7.84 -4.51
C GLU A 118 15.17 -7.80 -5.43
N PHE A 119 14.22 -6.90 -5.12
CA PHE A 119 13.05 -6.72 -5.98
C PHE A 119 13.43 -6.25 -7.39
N TYR A 120 14.43 -5.39 -7.55
CA TYR A 120 14.90 -4.96 -8.87
C TYR A 120 15.59 -6.09 -9.64
N GLU A 121 16.32 -6.99 -8.98
CA GLU A 121 16.85 -8.20 -9.59
C GLU A 121 15.72 -9.11 -10.14
N VAL A 122 14.61 -9.21 -9.39
CA VAL A 122 13.41 -9.93 -9.85
C VAL A 122 12.75 -9.18 -11.01
N CYS A 123 12.65 -7.85 -10.96
CA CYS A 123 12.11 -7.04 -12.06
C CYS A 123 12.87 -7.27 -13.37
N GLU A 124 14.20 -7.28 -13.35
CA GLU A 124 15.02 -7.59 -14.53
C GLU A 124 14.67 -8.94 -15.15
N LYS A 125 14.58 -9.99 -14.32
CA LYS A 125 14.27 -11.35 -14.75
C LYS A 125 12.93 -11.44 -15.49
N PHE A 126 11.95 -10.61 -15.13
CA PHE A 126 10.61 -10.64 -15.71
C PHE A 126 10.34 -9.48 -16.69
N GLY A 127 11.35 -8.68 -17.02
CA GLY A 127 11.20 -7.53 -17.92
C GLY A 127 10.25 -6.46 -17.39
N ILE A 128 10.22 -6.27 -16.06
CA ILE A 128 9.45 -5.24 -15.39
C ILE A 128 10.32 -3.98 -15.28
N PRO A 129 9.98 -2.87 -15.96
CA PRO A 129 10.77 -1.64 -15.90
C PRO A 129 10.76 -1.07 -14.47
N TYR A 130 11.93 -0.71 -13.98
CA TYR A 130 12.13 0.05 -12.74
C TYR A 130 13.07 1.23 -12.99
N PRO A 131 13.15 2.25 -12.14
CA PRO A 131 14.04 3.39 -12.38
C PRO A 131 15.50 2.95 -12.39
N ASP A 132 16.28 3.50 -13.33
CA ASP A 132 17.72 3.23 -13.41
C ASP A 132 18.36 3.42 -12.04
N SER A 133 19.07 2.42 -11.55
CA SER A 133 19.52 2.36 -10.14
C SER A 133 20.93 1.81 -10.01
N LYS A 134 21.70 2.38 -9.08
CA LYS A 134 23.00 1.86 -8.63
C LYS A 134 22.84 1.35 -7.21
N ILE A 135 23.21 0.10 -6.97
CA ILE A 135 23.17 -0.53 -5.66
C ILE A 135 24.55 -0.45 -5.01
N LEU A 136 24.60 0.04 -3.77
CA LEU A 136 25.84 0.10 -2.97
C LEU A 136 25.71 -0.84 -1.78
N THR A 137 26.83 -1.53 -1.48
CA THR A 137 26.97 -2.43 -0.33
C THR A 137 27.84 -1.85 0.79
N ALA A 138 28.45 -0.70 0.54
CA ALA A 138 29.33 0.03 1.45
C ALA A 138 29.37 1.52 1.09
N PRO A 139 29.83 2.40 2.00
CA PRO A 139 30.14 3.79 1.65
C PRO A 139 31.18 3.86 0.52
N VAL A 140 31.01 4.85 -0.36
CA VAL A 140 31.93 5.13 -1.46
C VAL A 140 32.25 6.62 -1.51
N ASP A 141 33.37 6.99 -2.12
CA ASP A 141 33.75 8.38 -2.31
C ASP A 141 32.92 9.03 -3.45
N ALA A 142 32.79 10.35 -3.40
CA ALA A 142 32.07 11.13 -4.41
C ALA A 142 32.57 10.88 -5.84
N ALA A 143 33.87 10.58 -6.03
CA ALA A 143 34.46 10.24 -7.31
C ALA A 143 33.91 8.94 -7.93
N GLU A 144 33.31 8.05 -7.12
CA GLU A 144 32.62 6.83 -7.58
C GLU A 144 31.14 7.07 -7.93
N LEU A 145 30.61 8.26 -7.69
CA LEU A 145 29.20 8.63 -7.88
C LEU A 145 29.01 9.71 -8.95
N THR A 146 29.96 9.88 -9.86
CA THR A 146 29.81 10.78 -11.01
C THR A 146 28.70 10.28 -11.95
N GLU A 147 28.08 11.17 -12.73
CA GLU A 147 27.03 10.82 -13.69
C GLU A 147 27.44 9.72 -14.65
N ASP A 148 28.70 9.77 -15.15
CA ASP A 148 29.25 8.74 -16.03
C ASP A 148 29.31 7.35 -15.36
N LYS A 149 29.59 7.29 -14.07
CA LYS A 149 29.66 6.03 -13.30
C LYS A 149 28.28 5.53 -12.85
N LEU A 150 27.36 6.44 -12.64
CA LEU A 150 25.96 6.10 -12.33
C LEU A 150 25.18 5.70 -13.56
N GLY A 151 25.47 6.30 -14.73
CA GLY A 151 24.71 6.16 -15.96
C GLY A 151 23.44 7.04 -16.01
N PHE A 152 23.28 7.97 -15.08
CA PHE A 152 22.17 8.94 -15.04
C PHE A 152 22.57 10.24 -14.33
N ALA A 153 21.85 11.32 -14.66
CA ALA A 153 22.13 12.67 -14.19
C ALA A 153 21.59 12.95 -12.79
N TYR A 154 22.16 13.94 -12.14
CA TYR A 154 21.66 14.56 -10.91
C TYR A 154 20.51 15.56 -11.23
N PRO A 155 19.56 15.81 -10.26
CA PRO A 155 19.50 15.23 -8.92
C PRO A 155 19.04 13.77 -8.92
N ILE A 156 19.49 13.01 -7.90
CA ILE A 156 19.18 11.60 -7.74
C ILE A 156 18.44 11.33 -6.43
N ILE A 157 17.76 10.20 -6.37
CA ILE A 157 17.17 9.67 -5.13
C ILE A 157 18.18 8.73 -4.45
N VAL A 158 18.33 8.89 -3.13
CA VAL A 158 19.11 7.99 -2.27
C VAL A 158 18.19 7.43 -1.21
N LYS A 159 18.10 6.11 -1.12
CA LYS A 159 17.20 5.43 -0.18
C LYS A 159 17.77 4.08 0.28
N PRO A 160 17.44 3.61 1.51
CA PRO A 160 17.80 2.27 1.96
C PRO A 160 17.04 1.20 1.18
N SER A 161 17.67 0.05 0.96
CA SER A 161 17.01 -1.12 0.35
C SER A 161 15.98 -1.73 1.31
N SER A 162 16.37 -1.99 2.55
CA SER A 162 15.48 -2.47 3.61
C SER A 162 14.95 -1.31 4.46
N SER A 163 13.66 -1.00 4.32
CA SER A 163 13.02 0.00 5.19
C SER A 163 12.90 -0.49 6.64
N VAL A 164 12.66 -1.77 6.86
CA VAL A 164 12.53 -2.36 8.20
C VAL A 164 13.84 -2.24 8.99
N ASP A 165 14.96 -2.60 8.37
CA ASP A 165 16.25 -2.50 9.05
C ASP A 165 16.70 -1.05 9.21
N TYR A 166 16.32 -0.19 8.27
CA TYR A 166 16.64 1.23 8.33
C TYR A 166 16.04 1.90 9.57
N TRP A 167 14.77 1.67 9.87
CA TRP A 167 14.11 2.28 11.02
C TRP A 167 14.61 1.78 12.38
N LYS A 168 15.34 0.68 12.41
CA LYS A 168 16.00 0.17 13.63
C LYS A 168 17.29 0.92 13.98
N HIS A 169 17.82 1.75 13.07
CA HIS A 169 19.08 2.48 13.21
C HIS A 169 18.85 4.00 13.08
N PRO A 170 18.12 4.63 14.04
CA PRO A 170 17.75 6.03 13.96
C PRO A 170 18.96 6.98 14.13
N PHE A 171 18.87 8.13 13.44
CA PHE A 171 19.81 9.26 13.56
C PHE A 171 19.09 10.59 13.30
N ASP A 172 19.65 11.74 13.75
CA ASP A 172 18.96 13.04 13.82
C ASP A 172 18.40 13.54 12.49
N THR A 173 19.09 13.29 11.36
CA THR A 173 18.70 13.78 10.03
C THR A 173 17.96 12.71 9.21
N MET A 174 17.46 11.67 9.85
CA MET A 174 16.81 10.53 9.21
C MET A 174 15.59 10.92 8.38
N LYS A 175 15.57 10.49 7.12
CA LYS A 175 14.43 10.63 6.19
C LYS A 175 14.15 9.30 5.52
N LYS A 176 12.90 9.07 5.12
CA LYS A 176 12.52 7.89 4.32
C LYS A 176 13.22 7.85 2.96
N VAL A 177 13.39 9.02 2.34
CA VAL A 177 13.99 9.20 1.01
C VAL A 177 14.78 10.50 1.02
N TYR A 178 15.95 10.49 0.40
CA TYR A 178 16.81 11.66 0.22
C TYR A 178 16.89 12.02 -1.26
N THR A 179 17.03 13.32 -1.53
CA THR A 179 17.43 13.83 -2.84
C THR A 179 18.85 14.38 -2.72
N ALA A 180 19.73 13.98 -3.61
CA ALA A 180 21.08 14.52 -3.70
C ALA A 180 21.23 15.27 -5.03
N ALA A 181 21.73 16.51 -4.98
CA ALA A 181 21.96 17.33 -6.17
C ALA A 181 23.36 17.15 -6.75
N THR A 182 24.29 16.56 -5.98
CA THR A 182 25.67 16.38 -6.38
C THR A 182 26.25 15.03 -5.91
N PRO A 183 27.33 14.52 -6.52
CA PRO A 183 28.05 13.34 -6.05
C PRO A 183 28.51 13.44 -4.58
N ALA A 184 28.94 14.64 -4.15
CA ALA A 184 29.38 14.87 -2.78
C ALA A 184 28.24 14.72 -1.77
N GLU A 185 27.07 15.29 -2.06
CA GLU A 185 25.88 15.12 -1.23
C GLU A 185 25.43 13.67 -1.17
N ALA A 186 25.43 12.95 -2.30
CA ALA A 186 25.09 11.53 -2.32
C ALA A 186 26.02 10.68 -1.47
N ALA A 187 27.35 10.91 -1.57
CA ALA A 187 28.35 10.21 -0.76
C ALA A 187 28.18 10.48 0.73
N GLU A 188 27.91 11.73 1.13
CA GLU A 188 27.71 12.11 2.54
C GLU A 188 26.42 11.48 3.12
N ILE A 189 25.31 11.45 2.35
CA ILE A 189 24.07 10.77 2.75
C ILE A 189 24.35 9.27 2.99
N VAL A 190 25.00 8.60 2.02
CA VAL A 190 25.34 7.17 2.11
C VAL A 190 26.21 6.90 3.32
N LYS A 191 27.27 7.70 3.53
CA LYS A 191 28.18 7.59 4.67
C LYS A 191 27.46 7.76 6.00
N THR A 192 26.58 8.77 6.10
CA THR A 192 25.79 9.03 7.32
C THR A 192 24.90 7.85 7.66
N ILE A 193 24.22 7.26 6.65
CA ILE A 193 23.34 6.11 6.87
C ILE A 193 24.14 4.89 7.33
N TYR A 194 25.26 4.56 6.69
CA TYR A 194 26.09 3.44 7.15
C TYR A 194 26.72 3.67 8.53
N ALA A 195 27.06 4.92 8.85
CA ALA A 195 27.60 5.28 10.16
C ALA A 195 26.58 5.09 11.31
N SER A 196 25.27 5.09 11.02
CA SER A 196 24.23 4.74 12.01
C SER A 196 24.18 3.24 12.35
N GLY A 197 24.95 2.40 11.65
CA GLY A 197 24.94 0.94 11.81
C GLY A 197 23.95 0.23 10.87
N TYR A 198 23.36 0.92 9.90
CA TYR A 198 22.49 0.29 8.91
C TYR A 198 23.19 -0.85 8.16
N PRO A 199 22.67 -2.10 8.19
CA PRO A 199 23.44 -3.28 7.77
C PRO A 199 23.22 -3.68 6.31
N ASP A 200 22.30 -3.05 5.58
CA ASP A 200 21.87 -3.51 4.26
C ASP A 200 22.31 -2.53 3.15
N ARG A 201 21.93 -2.81 1.93
CA ARG A 201 22.31 -2.09 0.71
C ARG A 201 21.62 -0.71 0.60
N MET A 202 22.30 0.22 -0.05
CA MET A 202 21.72 1.50 -0.45
C MET A 202 21.36 1.51 -1.93
N VAL A 203 20.26 2.17 -2.27
CA VAL A 203 19.79 2.36 -3.64
C VAL A 203 19.96 3.82 -4.03
N LEU A 204 20.82 4.09 -4.99
CA LEU A 204 20.91 5.37 -5.68
C LEU A 204 20.11 5.25 -6.98
N GLN A 205 19.17 6.15 -7.21
CA GLN A 205 18.17 5.97 -8.24
C GLN A 205 17.93 7.25 -9.02
N LYS A 206 17.85 7.11 -10.34
CA LYS A 206 17.42 8.18 -11.23
C LYS A 206 16.06 8.71 -10.81
N MET A 207 15.93 10.01 -10.73
CA MET A 207 14.66 10.64 -10.43
C MET A 207 13.70 10.47 -11.62
N VAL A 208 12.54 9.87 -11.39
CA VAL A 208 11.47 9.81 -12.41
C VAL A 208 10.64 11.10 -12.28
N PRO A 209 10.54 11.90 -13.34
CA PRO A 209 9.85 13.19 -13.30
C PRO A 209 8.34 13.06 -13.06
N GLY A 210 7.68 14.20 -12.82
CA GLY A 210 6.24 14.30 -12.60
C GLY A 210 5.82 14.30 -11.15
N GLY A 211 4.64 14.83 -10.87
CA GLY A 211 4.00 14.94 -9.57
C GLY A 211 3.25 13.66 -9.15
N ASP A 212 2.29 13.84 -8.25
CA ASP A 212 1.46 12.75 -7.72
C ASP A 212 0.60 12.12 -8.83
N ASP A 213 0.12 12.91 -9.78
CA ASP A 213 -0.69 12.46 -10.91
C ASP A 213 0.09 11.66 -11.98
N HIS A 214 1.40 11.56 -11.84
CA HIS A 214 2.20 10.58 -12.57
C HIS A 214 2.22 9.19 -11.91
N MET A 215 1.76 9.08 -10.65
CA MET A 215 1.73 7.80 -9.95
C MET A 215 0.56 6.91 -10.41
N ARG A 216 0.84 5.62 -10.40
CA ARG A 216 -0.14 4.55 -10.58
C ARG A 216 0.00 3.58 -9.41
N VAL A 217 -1.11 2.99 -9.03
CA VAL A 217 -1.15 1.90 -8.09
C VAL A 217 -1.75 0.67 -8.76
N LEU A 218 -1.09 -0.47 -8.64
CA LEU A 218 -1.62 -1.74 -9.11
C LEU A 218 -1.82 -2.66 -7.92
N THR A 219 -3.07 -3.01 -7.62
CA THR A 219 -3.39 -4.01 -6.60
C THR A 219 -3.67 -5.34 -7.29
N ALA A 220 -3.01 -6.41 -6.82
CA ALA A 220 -3.26 -7.77 -7.27
C ALA A 220 -3.64 -8.68 -6.10
N PHE A 221 -4.41 -9.73 -6.38
CA PHE A 221 -4.73 -10.81 -5.46
C PHE A 221 -4.38 -12.16 -6.10
N SER A 222 -3.57 -12.95 -5.39
CA SER A 222 -3.21 -14.31 -5.74
C SER A 222 -3.82 -15.31 -4.75
N ASP A 223 -4.31 -16.43 -5.24
CA ASP A 223 -4.91 -17.49 -4.43
C ASP A 223 -3.87 -18.32 -3.66
N GLU A 224 -4.32 -19.34 -2.93
CA GLU A 224 -3.45 -20.21 -2.14
C GLU A 224 -2.44 -21.00 -2.98
N ASN A 225 -2.70 -21.20 -4.27
CA ASN A 225 -1.83 -21.89 -5.22
C ASN A 225 -0.86 -20.95 -5.93
N GLY A 226 -0.89 -19.65 -5.61
CA GLY A 226 -0.07 -18.61 -6.24
C GLY A 226 -0.56 -18.22 -7.64
N LYS A 227 -1.83 -18.46 -7.97
CA LYS A 227 -2.46 -17.98 -9.21
C LYS A 227 -3.03 -16.60 -9.00
N VAL A 228 -2.69 -15.66 -9.87
CA VAL A 228 -3.25 -14.31 -9.83
C VAL A 228 -4.72 -14.36 -10.28
N ARG A 229 -5.63 -13.97 -9.39
CA ARG A 229 -7.08 -14.06 -9.59
C ARG A 229 -7.73 -12.73 -9.90
N ALA A 230 -7.08 -11.62 -9.54
CA ALA A 230 -7.58 -10.29 -9.80
C ALA A 230 -6.45 -9.27 -9.86
N MET A 231 -6.59 -8.27 -10.75
CA MET A 231 -5.71 -7.10 -10.80
C MET A 231 -6.54 -5.84 -11.09
N CYS A 232 -6.18 -4.74 -10.42
CA CYS A 232 -6.86 -3.46 -10.56
C CYS A 232 -5.83 -2.33 -10.60
N LEU A 233 -5.82 -1.55 -11.69
CA LEU A 233 -4.98 -0.39 -11.88
C LEU A 233 -5.71 0.88 -11.44
N GLY A 234 -5.01 1.76 -10.72
CA GLY A 234 -5.50 3.07 -10.32
C GLY A 234 -4.52 4.18 -10.73
N HIS A 235 -5.06 5.27 -11.24
CA HIS A 235 -4.34 6.51 -11.51
C HIS A 235 -4.48 7.44 -10.32
N THR A 236 -3.38 7.72 -9.64
CA THR A 236 -3.36 8.61 -8.50
C THR A 236 -3.62 10.04 -8.94
N MET A 237 -4.49 10.73 -8.22
CA MET A 237 -4.72 12.16 -8.41
C MET A 237 -3.82 12.98 -7.49
N VAL A 238 -3.80 12.63 -6.21
CA VAL A 238 -2.99 13.28 -5.17
C VAL A 238 -2.57 12.26 -4.12
N GLU A 239 -1.42 12.51 -3.49
CA GLU A 239 -0.90 11.78 -2.33
C GLU A 239 -0.94 12.64 -1.07
N GLU A 240 -0.78 12.02 0.10
CA GLU A 240 -0.56 12.75 1.34
C GLU A 240 0.90 13.21 1.44
N HIS A 241 1.12 14.48 1.78
CA HIS A 241 2.46 15.06 1.96
C HIS A 241 2.79 15.40 3.42
N THR A 242 1.96 14.93 4.37
CA THR A 242 2.29 15.05 5.80
C THR A 242 3.51 14.18 6.16
N PRO A 243 4.31 14.54 7.18
CA PRO A 243 5.53 13.77 7.54
C PRO A 243 5.29 12.26 7.74
N HIS A 244 4.14 11.88 8.28
CA HIS A 244 3.77 10.46 8.51
C HIS A 244 2.88 9.85 7.43
N GLY A 245 2.42 10.66 6.48
CA GLY A 245 1.52 10.20 5.40
C GLY A 245 2.14 10.25 4.01
N LEU A 246 3.39 10.69 3.90
CA LEU A 246 4.06 10.91 2.61
C LEU A 246 4.01 9.66 1.73
N GLY A 247 3.51 9.82 0.48
CA GLY A 247 3.40 8.77 -0.51
C GLY A 247 2.15 7.89 -0.37
N ASN A 248 1.19 8.22 0.53
CA ASN A 248 -0.08 7.52 0.57
C ASN A 248 -1.06 8.14 -0.43
N HIS A 249 -1.61 7.35 -1.33
CA HIS A 249 -2.64 7.81 -2.27
C HIS A 249 -3.88 8.32 -1.54
N ALA A 250 -4.28 9.54 -1.80
CA ALA A 250 -5.43 10.20 -1.16
C ALA A 250 -6.67 10.25 -2.06
N ALA A 251 -6.48 10.24 -3.37
CA ALA A 251 -7.52 10.13 -4.37
C ALA A 251 -6.99 9.39 -5.61
N ILE A 252 -7.83 8.53 -6.20
CA ILE A 252 -7.52 7.66 -7.33
C ILE A 252 -8.70 7.65 -8.30
N VAL A 253 -8.42 7.68 -9.61
CA VAL A 253 -9.34 7.24 -10.66
C VAL A 253 -8.89 5.86 -11.12
N SER A 254 -9.72 4.83 -10.99
CA SER A 254 -9.38 3.50 -11.51
C SER A 254 -9.38 3.50 -13.04
N GLU A 255 -8.51 2.68 -13.62
CA GLU A 255 -8.31 2.57 -15.07
C GLU A 255 -8.57 1.16 -15.57
N ASP A 256 -8.75 1.02 -16.88
CA ASP A 256 -8.70 -0.29 -17.53
C ASP A 256 -7.31 -0.91 -17.30
N THR A 257 -7.26 -1.96 -16.52
CA THR A 257 -6.00 -2.63 -16.13
C THR A 257 -5.27 -3.22 -17.34
N THR A 258 -5.97 -3.49 -18.44
CA THR A 258 -5.37 -3.99 -19.69
C THR A 258 -4.64 -2.90 -20.49
N SER A 259 -4.84 -1.62 -20.14
CA SER A 259 -4.19 -0.49 -20.82
C SER A 259 -2.69 -0.41 -20.58
N LEU A 260 -2.16 -1.08 -19.54
CA LEU A 260 -0.77 -1.03 -19.14
C LEU A 260 -0.08 -2.39 -19.40
N PRO A 261 0.75 -2.54 -20.43
CA PRO A 261 1.36 -3.83 -20.80
C PRO A 261 2.20 -4.47 -19.69
N LEU A 262 2.83 -3.69 -18.84
CA LEU A 262 3.65 -4.20 -17.73
C LEU A 262 2.83 -5.03 -16.70
N VAL A 263 1.50 -4.89 -16.67
CA VAL A 263 0.61 -5.67 -15.80
C VAL A 263 0.76 -7.17 -16.04
N GLU A 264 0.91 -7.57 -17.30
CA GLU A 264 1.12 -8.98 -17.66
C GLU A 264 2.49 -9.51 -17.18
N ASN A 265 3.54 -8.69 -17.21
CA ASN A 265 4.85 -9.06 -16.69
C ASN A 265 4.80 -9.20 -15.15
N ILE A 266 4.08 -8.31 -14.46
CA ILE A 266 3.83 -8.42 -13.02
C ILE A 266 3.05 -9.69 -12.70
N ARG A 267 2.00 -10.01 -13.47
CA ARG A 267 1.23 -11.25 -13.27
C ARG A 267 2.13 -12.48 -13.39
N LYS A 268 2.93 -12.56 -14.45
CA LYS A 268 3.91 -13.67 -14.66
C LYS A 268 4.91 -13.77 -13.52
N MET A 269 5.42 -12.65 -13.03
CA MET A 269 6.33 -12.60 -11.88
C MET A 269 5.66 -13.17 -10.62
N LEU A 270 4.46 -12.70 -10.27
CA LEU A 270 3.73 -13.18 -9.09
C LEU A 270 3.47 -14.69 -9.14
N GLU A 271 3.02 -15.19 -10.30
CA GLU A 271 2.75 -16.62 -10.49
C GLU A 271 4.03 -17.46 -10.46
N ALA A 272 5.13 -17.00 -11.09
CA ALA A 272 6.41 -17.71 -11.08
C ALA A 272 7.04 -17.75 -9.68
N CYS A 273 6.86 -16.69 -8.88
CA CYS A 273 7.27 -16.66 -7.48
C CYS A 273 6.30 -17.41 -6.55
N ARG A 274 5.18 -17.95 -7.06
CA ARG A 274 4.10 -18.55 -6.27
C ARG A 274 3.62 -17.63 -5.14
N TYR A 275 3.53 -16.33 -5.46
CA TYR A 275 3.06 -15.34 -4.52
C TYR A 275 1.60 -15.61 -4.13
N THR A 276 1.27 -15.47 -2.84
CA THR A 276 -0.09 -15.66 -2.33
C THR A 276 -0.56 -14.44 -1.56
N GLY A 277 -1.87 -14.15 -1.63
CA GLY A 277 -2.48 -12.99 -0.97
C GLY A 277 -2.44 -11.71 -1.81
N PHE A 278 -2.61 -10.57 -1.14
CA PHE A 278 -2.58 -9.27 -1.80
C PHE A 278 -1.16 -8.76 -2.01
N SER A 279 -0.93 -8.13 -3.15
CA SER A 279 0.25 -7.30 -3.43
C SER A 279 -0.19 -5.95 -3.98
N ASN A 280 0.60 -4.90 -3.69
CA ASN A 280 0.32 -3.55 -4.12
C ASN A 280 1.60 -2.91 -4.66
N PHE A 281 1.59 -2.51 -5.92
CA PHE A 281 2.76 -1.95 -6.63
C PHE A 281 2.62 -0.46 -6.78
N ASP A 282 3.67 0.26 -6.45
CA ASP A 282 3.79 1.68 -6.72
C ASP A 282 4.54 1.87 -8.04
N ILE A 283 3.87 2.49 -9.00
CA ILE A 283 4.34 2.64 -10.39
C ILE A 283 4.32 4.13 -10.73
N LYS A 284 5.32 4.62 -11.46
CA LYS A 284 5.34 6.02 -11.91
C LYS A 284 5.49 6.11 -13.42
N TYR A 285 4.67 6.94 -14.04
CA TYR A 285 4.79 7.35 -15.42
C TYR A 285 5.91 8.40 -15.56
N SER A 286 6.81 8.22 -16.49
CA SER A 286 7.97 9.12 -16.67
C SER A 286 7.66 10.40 -17.46
N GLY A 287 6.46 10.53 -18.02
CA GLY A 287 6.11 11.57 -18.98
C GLY A 287 6.35 11.16 -20.44
N ILE A 288 6.97 10.01 -20.67
CA ILE A 288 7.21 9.45 -22.02
C ILE A 288 6.17 8.37 -22.29
N PRO A 289 5.41 8.42 -23.40
CA PRO A 289 4.38 7.42 -23.73
C PRO A 289 4.89 5.98 -23.59
N GLY A 290 4.22 5.18 -22.77
CA GLY A 290 4.57 3.77 -22.52
C GLY A 290 5.69 3.55 -21.49
N ASP A 291 6.36 4.59 -21.00
CA ASP A 291 7.43 4.44 -20.01
C ASP A 291 6.90 4.58 -18.57
N TYR A 292 6.64 3.43 -17.96
CA TYR A 292 6.22 3.28 -16.58
C TYR A 292 7.29 2.53 -15.78
N ARG A 293 7.57 2.99 -14.56
CA ARG A 293 8.62 2.45 -13.70
C ARG A 293 8.05 1.98 -12.38
N VAL A 294 8.26 0.71 -12.03
CA VAL A 294 7.82 0.12 -10.77
C VAL A 294 8.85 0.46 -9.68
N PHE A 295 8.41 1.08 -8.59
CA PHE A 295 9.29 1.50 -7.49
C PHE A 295 9.45 0.44 -6.42
N GLU A 296 8.34 -0.18 -6.04
CA GLU A 296 8.33 -1.19 -4.96
C GLU A 296 7.05 -2.05 -5.04
N ILE A 297 7.11 -3.17 -4.35
CA ILE A 297 5.97 -4.01 -4.02
C ILE A 297 5.70 -3.95 -2.52
N ASN A 298 4.46 -3.68 -2.15
CA ASN A 298 3.98 -3.83 -0.78
C ASN A 298 3.30 -5.20 -0.67
N LEU A 299 3.74 -6.04 0.26
CA LEU A 299 3.35 -7.45 0.37
C LEU A 299 2.07 -7.63 1.19
N ARG A 300 1.11 -6.78 0.94
CA ARG A 300 -0.21 -6.67 1.56
C ARG A 300 -1.15 -5.86 0.66
N GLN A 301 -2.43 -5.79 1.04
CA GLN A 301 -3.36 -4.81 0.46
C GLN A 301 -2.90 -3.36 0.76
N GLY A 302 -3.05 -2.48 -0.20
CA GLY A 302 -2.69 -1.06 -0.04
C GLY A 302 -3.63 -0.33 0.93
N ARG A 303 -3.18 0.81 1.48
CA ARG A 303 -4.02 1.68 2.32
C ARG A 303 -5.22 2.24 1.54
N SER A 304 -5.07 2.39 0.24
CA SER A 304 -6.12 2.82 -0.70
C SER A 304 -7.04 1.68 -1.19
N ASN A 305 -6.90 0.45 -0.68
CA ASN A 305 -7.49 -0.79 -1.20
C ASN A 305 -8.98 -0.70 -1.59
N TYR A 306 -9.74 0.21 -0.99
CA TYR A 306 -11.15 0.36 -1.27
C TYR A 306 -11.44 0.85 -2.70
N TYR A 307 -10.46 1.46 -3.41
CA TYR A 307 -10.65 1.80 -4.81
C TYR A 307 -10.97 0.55 -5.66
N VAL A 308 -10.36 -0.60 -5.31
CA VAL A 308 -10.63 -1.89 -5.94
C VAL A 308 -12.07 -2.33 -5.70
N THR A 309 -12.53 -2.29 -4.43
CA THR A 309 -13.92 -2.62 -4.08
C THR A 309 -14.92 -1.71 -4.80
N ALA A 310 -14.61 -0.42 -4.91
CA ALA A 310 -15.47 0.57 -5.56
C ALA A 310 -15.69 0.31 -7.06
N THR A 311 -14.75 -0.38 -7.75
CA THR A 311 -14.94 -0.81 -9.14
C THR A 311 -15.97 -1.94 -9.32
N GLY A 312 -16.46 -2.53 -8.22
CA GLY A 312 -17.28 -3.74 -8.19
C GLY A 312 -16.47 -5.02 -7.88
N MET A 313 -15.14 -4.95 -7.89
CA MET A 313 -14.25 -6.05 -7.53
C MET A 313 -14.02 -6.03 -6.01
N ASN A 314 -15.00 -6.49 -5.23
CA ASN A 314 -14.93 -6.44 -3.77
C ASN A 314 -13.78 -7.32 -3.23
N ILE A 315 -12.81 -6.72 -2.53
CA ILE A 315 -11.61 -7.41 -2.04
C ILE A 315 -11.91 -8.49 -0.99
N ALA A 316 -13.00 -8.38 -0.22
CA ALA A 316 -13.41 -9.44 0.69
C ALA A 316 -13.94 -10.67 -0.05
N ARG A 317 -14.68 -10.46 -1.17
CA ARG A 317 -15.11 -11.56 -2.04
C ARG A 317 -13.93 -12.27 -2.70
N LEU A 318 -12.90 -11.53 -3.11
CA LEU A 318 -11.68 -12.16 -3.65
C LEU A 318 -11.09 -13.15 -2.67
N VAL A 319 -10.99 -12.78 -1.39
CA VAL A 319 -10.46 -13.69 -0.37
C VAL A 319 -11.41 -14.85 -0.08
N VAL A 320 -12.67 -14.58 0.16
CA VAL A 320 -13.62 -15.61 0.61
C VAL A 320 -13.98 -16.58 -0.52
N GLU A 321 -14.12 -16.08 -1.76
CA GLU A 321 -14.65 -16.84 -2.90
C GLU A 321 -13.55 -17.36 -3.83
N LYS A 322 -12.33 -16.77 -3.80
CA LYS A 322 -11.26 -17.09 -4.76
C LYS A 322 -9.99 -17.67 -4.13
N TRP A 323 -9.90 -17.67 -2.80
CA TRP A 323 -8.69 -18.15 -2.12
C TRP A 323 -8.37 -19.60 -2.44
N ASN A 324 -9.36 -20.49 -2.37
CA ASN A 324 -9.22 -21.95 -2.52
C ASN A 324 -10.28 -22.58 -3.44
N ASP A 325 -10.82 -21.82 -4.41
CA ASP A 325 -11.85 -22.32 -5.34
C ASP A 325 -11.30 -23.21 -6.47
N GLY A 326 -9.96 -23.36 -6.57
CA GLY A 326 -9.28 -24.14 -7.60
C GLY A 326 -9.38 -23.55 -9.01
N GLY A 327 -9.97 -22.37 -9.16
CA GLY A 327 -10.06 -21.68 -10.45
C GLY A 327 -8.74 -21.10 -10.94
N THR A 328 -8.69 -20.73 -12.22
CA THR A 328 -7.48 -20.15 -12.85
C THR A 328 -7.75 -18.82 -13.55
N ASP A 329 -8.99 -18.36 -13.54
CA ASP A 329 -9.41 -17.08 -14.13
C ASP A 329 -8.81 -15.90 -13.40
N CYS A 330 -8.27 -14.94 -14.14
CA CYS A 330 -7.79 -13.66 -13.63
C CYS A 330 -8.68 -12.53 -14.12
N VAL A 331 -9.34 -11.85 -13.20
CA VAL A 331 -10.19 -10.71 -13.52
C VAL A 331 -9.34 -9.44 -13.56
N LEU A 332 -9.21 -8.81 -14.73
CA LEU A 332 -8.59 -7.50 -14.88
C LEU A 332 -9.69 -6.43 -14.85
N ASN A 333 -9.57 -5.47 -13.93
CA ASN A 333 -10.56 -4.40 -13.83
C ASN A 333 -10.62 -3.56 -15.11
N LYS A 334 -11.85 -3.25 -15.56
CA LYS A 334 -12.13 -2.32 -16.67
C LYS A 334 -13.03 -1.17 -16.28
N ASN A 335 -13.53 -1.18 -15.05
CA ASN A 335 -14.48 -0.18 -14.57
C ASN A 335 -13.74 1.05 -14.03
N GLU A 336 -14.23 2.22 -14.40
CA GLU A 336 -13.75 3.48 -13.90
C GLU A 336 -14.59 3.96 -12.71
N VAL A 337 -13.91 4.35 -11.63
CA VAL A 337 -14.48 4.95 -10.43
C VAL A 337 -13.54 6.02 -9.89
N PHE A 338 -14.09 7.10 -9.35
CA PHE A 338 -13.37 8.09 -8.59
C PHE A 338 -13.43 7.74 -7.11
N TRP A 339 -12.33 7.21 -6.59
CA TRP A 339 -12.17 6.92 -5.16
C TRP A 339 -11.36 8.00 -4.45
N HIS A 340 -11.75 8.32 -3.20
CA HIS A 340 -10.99 9.24 -2.34
C HIS A 340 -11.25 8.98 -0.86
N HIS A 341 -10.31 9.40 0.01
CA HIS A 341 -10.53 9.48 1.46
C HIS A 341 -10.40 10.92 2.01
N VAL A 342 -10.03 11.85 1.17
CA VAL A 342 -10.03 13.31 1.42
C VAL A 342 -11.28 13.92 0.78
N PRO A 343 -11.68 15.17 1.09
CA PRO A 343 -12.75 15.84 0.33
C PRO A 343 -12.44 15.87 -1.18
N ALA A 344 -13.41 15.57 -2.03
CA ALA A 344 -13.23 15.62 -3.48
C ALA A 344 -12.67 16.96 -3.97
N GLN A 345 -13.09 18.08 -3.33
CA GLN A 345 -12.56 19.40 -3.63
C GLN A 345 -11.05 19.51 -3.39
N VAL A 346 -10.49 18.82 -2.37
CA VAL A 346 -9.04 18.75 -2.14
C VAL A 346 -8.36 18.07 -3.33
N ALA A 347 -8.86 16.90 -3.76
CA ALA A 347 -8.33 16.21 -4.93
C ALA A 347 -8.36 17.12 -6.18
N PHE A 348 -9.50 17.76 -6.46
CA PHE A 348 -9.64 18.64 -7.64
C PHE A 348 -8.75 19.89 -7.60
N THR A 349 -8.43 20.39 -6.40
CA THR A 349 -7.63 21.60 -6.24
C THR A 349 -6.14 21.32 -6.44
N TYR A 350 -5.66 20.18 -5.94
CA TYR A 350 -4.22 19.89 -5.88
C TYR A 350 -3.72 18.96 -6.99
N THR A 351 -4.58 18.33 -7.77
CA THR A 351 -4.18 17.57 -8.98
C THR A 351 -3.77 18.56 -10.08
N GLU A 352 -2.58 18.37 -10.65
CA GLU A 352 -2.04 19.22 -11.73
C GLU A 352 -2.64 18.85 -13.09
N ASP A 353 -2.84 17.56 -13.37
CA ASP A 353 -3.48 17.04 -14.57
C ASP A 353 -4.97 17.44 -14.63
N LYS A 354 -5.28 18.39 -15.50
CA LYS A 354 -6.65 18.92 -15.65
C LYS A 354 -7.60 17.96 -16.35
N ASP A 355 -7.08 17.08 -17.20
CA ASP A 355 -7.87 16.06 -17.87
C ASP A 355 -8.29 14.97 -16.87
N LEU A 356 -7.39 14.57 -15.98
CA LEU A 356 -7.69 13.66 -14.89
C LEU A 356 -8.74 14.27 -13.93
N VAL A 357 -8.64 15.57 -13.61
CA VAL A 357 -9.65 16.29 -12.82
C VAL A 357 -11.00 16.31 -13.53
N ALA A 358 -11.03 16.59 -14.84
CA ALA A 358 -12.27 16.58 -15.62
C ALA A 358 -12.92 15.19 -15.64
N ARG A 359 -12.11 14.13 -15.81
CA ARG A 359 -12.52 12.72 -15.76
C ARG A 359 -13.13 12.37 -14.39
N ALA A 360 -12.45 12.71 -13.29
CA ALA A 360 -12.96 12.46 -11.94
C ALA A 360 -14.27 13.20 -11.65
N LYS A 361 -14.43 14.45 -12.12
CA LYS A 361 -15.69 15.21 -12.02
C LYS A 361 -16.82 14.54 -12.82
N ALA A 362 -16.53 14.05 -14.02
CA ALA A 362 -17.49 13.35 -14.84
C ALA A 362 -17.96 12.04 -14.18
N LEU A 363 -17.05 11.26 -13.61
CA LEU A 363 -17.35 10.05 -12.84
C LEU A 363 -18.24 10.37 -11.64
N LYS A 364 -17.91 11.41 -10.88
CA LYS A 364 -18.74 11.89 -9.76
C LYS A 364 -20.16 12.25 -10.23
N ALA A 365 -20.31 12.98 -11.32
CA ALA A 365 -21.60 13.34 -11.87
C ALA A 365 -22.44 12.12 -12.33
N GLN A 366 -21.78 11.02 -12.72
CA GLN A 366 -22.38 9.72 -13.06
C GLN A 366 -22.70 8.85 -11.84
N GLY A 367 -22.44 9.31 -10.61
CA GLY A 367 -22.60 8.51 -9.40
C GLY A 367 -21.52 7.45 -9.19
N LYS A 368 -20.41 7.50 -9.95
CA LYS A 368 -19.26 6.61 -9.86
C LYS A 368 -18.18 7.22 -8.94
N GLU A 369 -18.60 7.71 -7.78
CA GLU A 369 -17.75 8.26 -6.73
C GLU A 369 -17.80 7.38 -5.49
N ALA A 370 -16.67 7.15 -4.86
CA ALA A 370 -16.59 6.40 -3.63
C ALA A 370 -15.67 7.09 -2.62
N CYS A 371 -16.25 7.61 -1.53
CA CYS A 371 -15.48 8.09 -0.38
C CYS A 371 -15.37 6.98 0.66
N SER A 372 -14.14 6.63 1.08
CA SER A 372 -13.91 5.59 2.07
C SER A 372 -14.69 5.77 3.36
N LEU A 373 -14.69 6.99 3.90
CA LEU A 373 -15.24 7.28 5.22
C LEU A 373 -16.74 7.59 5.21
N LEU A 374 -17.34 7.91 4.06
CA LEU A 374 -18.75 8.22 3.93
C LEU A 374 -19.57 6.96 3.64
N TYR A 375 -19.54 6.01 4.55
CA TYR A 375 -20.27 4.75 4.46
C TYR A 375 -21.56 4.82 5.28
N LYS A 376 -22.71 4.93 4.60
CA LYS A 376 -24.02 5.16 5.23
C LYS A 376 -24.35 4.15 6.34
N PRO A 377 -24.16 2.82 6.19
CA PRO A 377 -24.47 1.87 7.26
C PRO A 377 -23.67 2.12 8.55
N ASP A 378 -22.41 2.58 8.47
CA ASP A 378 -21.58 2.89 9.63
C ASP A 378 -21.91 4.25 10.28
N LEU A 379 -22.47 5.17 9.49
CA LEU A 379 -22.81 6.54 9.95
C LEU A 379 -24.25 6.67 10.47
N LEU A 380 -25.18 5.88 9.92
CA LEU A 380 -26.61 5.97 10.25
C LEU A 380 -26.81 5.64 11.74
N TRP A 381 -27.51 6.52 12.47
CA TRP A 381 -27.73 6.41 13.92
C TRP A 381 -26.45 6.35 14.77
N ASN A 382 -25.35 6.92 14.27
CA ASN A 382 -24.08 7.04 14.95
C ASN A 382 -23.55 8.48 14.88
N PRO A 383 -24.12 9.42 15.63
CA PRO A 383 -23.76 10.84 15.54
C PRO A 383 -22.30 11.11 15.93
N VAL A 384 -21.75 10.34 16.87
CA VAL A 384 -20.34 10.48 17.29
C VAL A 384 -19.40 10.10 16.13
N ARG A 385 -19.68 8.97 15.46
CA ARG A 385 -18.92 8.55 14.27
C ARG A 385 -19.04 9.58 13.17
N TYR A 386 -20.25 10.07 12.90
CA TYR A 386 -20.51 11.06 11.87
C TYR A 386 -19.72 12.35 12.11
N ALA A 387 -19.75 12.89 13.33
CA ALA A 387 -18.97 14.08 13.71
C ALA A 387 -17.45 13.83 13.57
N CYS A 388 -16.96 12.66 13.97
CA CYS A 388 -15.57 12.25 13.84
C CYS A 388 -15.13 12.22 12.36
N VAL A 389 -15.94 11.64 11.47
CA VAL A 389 -15.66 11.57 10.03
C VAL A 389 -15.67 12.96 9.40
N LEU A 390 -16.65 13.81 9.73
CA LEU A 390 -16.67 15.18 9.20
C LEU A 390 -15.44 15.99 9.63
N GLU A 391 -15.00 15.85 10.88
CA GLU A 391 -13.79 16.53 11.36
C GLU A 391 -12.53 15.98 10.67
N GLN A 392 -12.44 14.67 10.43
CA GLN A 392 -11.34 14.11 9.64
C GLN A 392 -11.27 14.73 8.25
N LEU A 393 -12.41 14.79 7.54
CA LEU A 393 -12.49 15.38 6.20
C LEU A 393 -12.15 16.88 6.23
N ARG A 394 -12.68 17.63 7.21
CA ARG A 394 -12.37 19.06 7.39
C ARG A 394 -10.88 19.31 7.58
N ARG A 395 -10.20 18.49 8.39
CA ARG A 395 -8.76 18.60 8.65
C ARG A 395 -7.92 18.42 7.38
N GLN A 396 -8.39 17.70 6.38
CA GLN A 396 -7.63 17.51 5.15
C GLN A 396 -7.39 18.83 4.40
N PHE A 397 -8.33 19.75 4.38
CA PHE A 397 -8.12 21.08 3.77
C PHE A 397 -6.90 21.80 4.37
N LYS A 398 -6.78 21.76 5.72
CA LYS A 398 -5.63 22.39 6.41
C LYS A 398 -4.33 21.62 6.11
N LYS A 399 -4.37 20.27 6.15
CA LYS A 399 -3.18 19.44 5.88
C LYS A 399 -2.63 19.70 4.47
N PHE A 400 -3.48 19.65 3.45
CA PHE A 400 -3.05 19.90 2.07
C PHE A 400 -2.54 21.33 1.90
N LYS A 401 -3.22 22.33 2.42
CA LYS A 401 -2.74 23.71 2.39
C LYS A 401 -1.36 23.90 3.04
N THR A 402 -1.06 23.12 4.09
CA THR A 402 0.19 23.28 4.85
C THR A 402 1.35 22.49 4.25
N TYR A 403 1.09 21.30 3.74
CA TYR A 403 2.14 20.32 3.41
C TYR A 403 2.26 20.00 1.92
N TYR A 404 1.22 20.27 1.13
CA TYR A 404 1.28 19.96 -0.29
C TYR A 404 2.25 20.93 -0.99
N PRO A 405 3.26 20.42 -1.73
CA PRO A 405 4.21 21.29 -2.44
C PRO A 405 3.46 22.04 -3.54
N VAL A 406 3.38 23.36 -3.40
CA VAL A 406 2.93 24.20 -4.50
C VAL A 406 4.14 24.45 -5.39
N HIS A 407 4.16 23.82 -6.55
CA HIS A 407 5.14 24.18 -7.57
C HIS A 407 4.86 25.61 -8.00
N LYS A 408 5.74 26.54 -7.55
CA LYS A 408 5.74 27.94 -7.97
C LYS A 408 6.42 28.10 -9.31
#